data_7b998d40f2d68ecc6dc60ba2982e3f0b
#
_entry.id   7b998d40f2d68ecc6dc60ba2982e3f0b
#
_cell.length_a   1.000
_cell.length_b   1.000
_cell.length_c   1.000
_cell.angle_alpha   90.00
_cell.angle_beta   90.00
_cell.angle_gamma   90.00
#
_symmetry.space_group_name_H-M   'P 1'
#
loop_
_entity.id
_entity.type
_entity.pdbx_description
1 polymer ?
#
loop_
_entity_poly.entity_id
_entity_poly.type
_entity_poly.pdbx_seq_one_letter_code
_entity_poly.pdbx_strand_id
1 'polypeptide(L)'
;MLADLLVTDPPYNVAISNSDGKTIENDDMSDGAFRDFLYGCFVAVKDCLKAGAACYIWMASSEIDACIEAYERAGLLYKQLLIWVKNSFTLGRQDYQWQHESCVYGWKPGAGHYFSDSRRESTVKEDKLDLEHMSKTDMKLLLQQIFEENGIPTTALHYDKPRKDDEHPTMKPVPLFGDHIINSSRQGDIVLDPFGGSGTTLIACEQLGRRCRMVELDPVYCDVIVDRWEKYTGKKAIRP
;
A
#
# COMPACT_ATOMS: atom_id res chain seq x y z
N MET A 1 -0.16 -4.93 21.79
CA MET A 1 -0.26 -6.16 20.95
C MET A 1 0.50 -5.87 19.68
N LEU A 2 1.47 -6.73 19.28
CA LEU A 2 2.32 -6.50 18.11
C LEU A 2 1.58 -6.86 16.81
N ALA A 3 1.90 -6.14 15.71
CA ALA A 3 1.34 -6.37 14.40
C ALA A 3 2.09 -7.51 13.65
N ASP A 4 1.34 -8.21 12.81
CA ASP A 4 1.81 -9.31 11.97
C ASP A 4 2.31 -8.84 10.61
N LEU A 5 1.85 -7.68 10.15
CA LEU A 5 2.14 -7.11 8.84
C LEU A 5 2.13 -5.58 8.92
N LEU A 6 3.03 -4.94 8.17
CA LEU A 6 3.01 -3.49 7.87
C LEU A 6 2.65 -3.29 6.41
N VAL A 7 1.63 -2.49 6.13
CA VAL A 7 1.32 -1.97 4.78
C VAL A 7 1.08 -0.48 4.93
N THR A 8 1.86 0.37 4.28
CA THR A 8 1.81 1.82 4.53
C THR A 8 2.26 2.65 3.33
N ASP A 9 1.79 3.90 3.30
CA ASP A 9 2.00 4.88 2.23
C ASP A 9 2.38 6.24 2.87
N PRO A 10 3.64 6.41 3.34
CA PRO A 10 4.07 7.66 3.97
C PRO A 10 4.13 8.83 2.97
N PRO A 11 4.23 10.09 3.42
CA PRO A 11 4.52 11.22 2.53
C PRO A 11 5.75 10.96 1.65
N TYR A 12 5.71 11.41 0.38
CA TYR A 12 6.74 11.11 -0.61
C TYR A 12 7.81 12.19 -0.76
N ASN A 13 7.68 13.31 -0.04
CA ASN A 13 8.56 14.48 -0.16
C ASN A 13 8.64 15.06 -1.58
N VAL A 14 7.54 15.09 -2.30
CA VAL A 14 7.45 15.56 -3.68
C VAL A 14 6.64 16.85 -3.81
N ALA A 15 6.34 17.51 -2.70
CA ALA A 15 5.63 18.78 -2.60
C ALA A 15 4.33 18.82 -3.42
N ILE A 16 3.50 17.76 -3.32
CA ILE A 16 2.22 17.69 -4.03
C ILE A 16 1.29 18.79 -3.52
N SER A 17 0.91 19.70 -4.43
CA SER A 17 -0.17 20.63 -4.21
C SER A 17 -1.34 20.31 -5.13
N ASN A 18 -2.54 20.23 -4.56
CA ASN A 18 -3.77 20.07 -5.33
C ASN A 18 -4.22 21.39 -5.95
N SER A 19 -5.11 21.30 -6.96
CA SER A 19 -5.78 22.47 -7.56
C SER A 19 -6.45 23.40 -6.54
N ASP A 20 -6.79 22.90 -5.35
CA ASP A 20 -7.44 23.62 -4.26
C ASP A 20 -6.45 24.13 -3.20
N GLY A 21 -5.12 24.02 -3.48
CA GLY A 21 -4.06 24.49 -2.57
C GLY A 21 -3.87 23.64 -1.32
N LYS A 22 -4.48 22.45 -1.23
CA LYS A 22 -4.22 21.51 -0.14
C LYS A 22 -2.86 20.84 -0.35
N THR A 23 -2.01 20.89 0.66
CA THR A 23 -0.69 20.24 0.74
C THR A 23 -0.78 19.01 1.64
N ILE A 24 0.09 18.03 1.40
CA ILE A 24 0.29 16.91 2.34
C ILE A 24 1.28 17.37 3.40
N GLU A 25 0.99 17.13 4.66
CA GLU A 25 1.89 17.47 5.76
C GLU A 25 3.16 16.62 5.67
N ASN A 26 4.33 17.23 5.91
CA ASN A 26 5.65 16.60 5.77
C ASN A 26 6.04 16.15 4.35
N ASP A 27 5.49 16.76 3.30
CA ASP A 27 5.77 16.43 1.89
C ASP A 27 6.73 17.43 1.19
N ASP A 28 7.33 18.37 1.95
CA ASP A 28 8.28 19.40 1.47
C ASP A 28 9.42 19.60 2.48
N MET A 29 10.24 18.58 2.64
CA MET A 29 11.38 18.58 3.55
C MET A 29 12.70 18.64 2.76
N SER A 30 13.79 19.11 3.40
CA SER A 30 15.14 18.87 2.87
C SER A 30 15.46 17.37 2.89
N ASP A 31 16.34 16.92 1.97
CA ASP A 31 16.71 15.49 1.85
C ASP A 31 17.14 14.89 3.20
N GLY A 32 18.01 15.57 3.95
CA GLY A 32 18.44 15.09 5.27
C GLY A 32 17.31 15.01 6.29
N ALA A 33 16.42 16.00 6.32
CA ALA A 33 15.27 16.00 7.25
C ALA A 33 14.29 14.86 6.89
N PHE A 34 14.08 14.60 5.61
CA PHE A 34 13.21 13.52 5.16
C PHE A 34 13.77 12.14 5.51
N ARG A 35 15.09 11.91 5.32
CA ARG A 35 15.75 10.65 5.74
C ARG A 35 15.63 10.43 7.25
N ASP A 36 15.82 11.47 8.06
CA ASP A 36 15.67 11.36 9.51
C ASP A 36 14.20 11.16 9.94
N PHE A 37 13.25 11.78 9.25
CA PHE A 37 11.81 11.54 9.44
C PHE A 37 11.46 10.08 9.17
N LEU A 38 11.84 9.53 8.00
CA LEU A 38 11.60 8.12 7.66
C LEU A 38 12.26 7.17 8.66
N TYR A 39 13.50 7.46 9.03
CA TYR A 39 14.21 6.68 10.04
C TYR A 39 13.46 6.63 11.38
N GLY A 40 13.03 7.79 11.88
CA GLY A 40 12.23 7.88 13.10
C GLY A 40 10.93 7.07 13.03
N CYS A 41 10.23 7.17 11.90
CA CYS A 41 9.02 6.39 11.63
C CYS A 41 9.31 4.88 11.66
N PHE A 42 10.35 4.42 10.96
CA PHE A 42 10.67 2.98 10.89
C PHE A 42 11.17 2.42 12.22
N VAL A 43 11.87 3.21 13.04
CA VAL A 43 12.22 2.81 14.42
C VAL A 43 10.96 2.59 15.25
N ALA A 44 10.03 3.55 15.25
CA ALA A 44 8.78 3.44 16.00
C ALA A 44 7.91 2.26 15.52
N VAL A 45 7.79 2.10 14.21
CA VAL A 45 7.03 1.01 13.58
C VAL A 45 7.63 -0.35 13.92
N LYS A 46 8.97 -0.50 13.85
CA LYS A 46 9.66 -1.75 14.16
C LYS A 46 9.31 -2.27 15.56
N ASP A 47 9.19 -1.38 16.54
CA ASP A 47 8.84 -1.77 17.93
C ASP A 47 7.38 -2.26 18.03
N CYS A 48 6.53 -1.88 17.09
CA CYS A 48 5.14 -2.33 17.00
C CYS A 48 4.96 -3.64 16.22
N LEU A 49 6.01 -4.17 15.55
CA LEU A 49 5.94 -5.37 14.72
C LEU A 49 6.43 -6.61 15.47
N LYS A 50 5.85 -7.77 15.17
CA LYS A 50 6.40 -9.08 15.53
C LYS A 50 7.70 -9.36 14.78
N ALA A 51 8.57 -10.20 15.31
CA ALA A 51 9.67 -10.77 14.55
C ALA A 51 9.11 -11.56 13.34
N GLY A 52 9.68 -11.38 12.16
CA GLY A 52 9.20 -11.96 10.90
C GLY A 52 8.01 -11.23 10.26
N ALA A 53 7.48 -10.16 10.86
CA ALA A 53 6.42 -9.36 10.25
C ALA A 53 6.89 -8.77 8.92
N ALA A 54 6.18 -9.03 7.83
CA ALA A 54 6.47 -8.46 6.53
C ALA A 54 6.13 -6.97 6.49
N CYS A 55 6.80 -6.23 5.60
CA CYS A 55 6.64 -4.79 5.46
C CYS A 55 6.52 -4.43 3.98
N TYR A 56 5.50 -3.65 3.64
CA TYR A 56 5.25 -3.06 2.34
C TYR A 56 5.15 -1.54 2.50
N ILE A 57 6.12 -0.81 1.98
CA ILE A 57 6.20 0.64 2.10
C ILE A 57 6.19 1.24 0.70
N TRP A 58 5.13 1.95 0.37
CA TRP A 58 4.99 2.68 -0.88
C TRP A 58 5.83 3.94 -0.84
N MET A 59 6.49 4.26 -1.96
CA MET A 59 7.35 5.43 -2.06
C MET A 59 7.50 5.88 -3.53
N ALA A 60 7.62 7.18 -3.75
CA ALA A 60 8.01 7.71 -5.05
C ALA A 60 9.40 7.18 -5.45
N SER A 61 9.57 6.89 -6.75
CA SER A 61 10.84 6.36 -7.24
C SER A 61 12.01 7.34 -7.08
N SER A 62 11.75 8.65 -6.98
CA SER A 62 12.75 9.67 -6.69
C SER A 62 13.32 9.58 -5.28
N GLU A 63 12.55 9.08 -4.32
CA GLU A 63 12.89 9.02 -2.90
C GLU A 63 13.15 7.60 -2.40
N ILE A 64 13.24 6.64 -3.33
CA ILE A 64 13.35 5.22 -2.99
C ILE A 64 14.66 4.88 -2.26
N ASP A 65 15.74 5.57 -2.58
CA ASP A 65 17.04 5.41 -1.90
C ASP A 65 16.97 5.88 -0.45
N ALA A 66 16.32 7.02 -0.19
CA ALA A 66 16.09 7.54 1.16
C ALA A 66 15.24 6.56 1.99
N CYS A 67 14.21 5.99 1.37
CA CYS A 67 13.35 5.00 2.01
C CYS A 67 14.12 3.72 2.37
N ILE A 68 14.88 3.15 1.43
CA ILE A 68 15.66 1.92 1.66
C ILE A 68 16.74 2.15 2.74
N GLU A 69 17.49 3.26 2.65
CA GLU A 69 18.50 3.61 3.65
C GLU A 69 17.89 3.71 5.06
N ALA A 70 16.82 4.49 5.22
CA ALA A 70 16.15 4.66 6.50
C ALA A 70 15.60 3.35 7.06
N TYR A 71 15.05 2.49 6.19
CA TYR A 71 14.51 1.18 6.53
C TYR A 71 15.59 0.23 7.06
N GLU A 72 16.72 0.12 6.35
CA GLU A 72 17.85 -0.72 6.77
C GLU A 72 18.55 -0.16 8.01
N ARG A 73 18.71 1.16 8.10
CA ARG A 73 19.27 1.84 9.28
C ARG A 73 18.42 1.60 10.54
N ALA A 74 17.10 1.48 10.41
CA ALA A 74 16.19 1.08 11.48
C ALA A 74 16.34 -0.41 11.87
N GLY A 75 17.12 -1.20 11.12
CA GLY A 75 17.37 -2.62 11.36
C GLY A 75 16.26 -3.52 10.85
N LEU A 76 15.55 -3.10 9.83
CA LEU A 76 14.63 -3.91 9.03
C LEU A 76 15.38 -4.49 7.82
N LEU A 77 14.90 -5.61 7.26
CA LEU A 77 15.58 -6.31 6.16
C LEU A 77 14.91 -5.99 4.83
N TYR A 78 15.52 -5.12 4.03
CA TYR A 78 15.12 -4.92 2.64
C TYR A 78 15.39 -6.17 1.80
N LYS A 79 14.45 -6.54 0.91
CA LYS A 79 14.57 -7.74 0.08
C LYS A 79 14.26 -7.50 -1.39
N GLN A 80 13.18 -6.81 -1.70
CA GLN A 80 12.73 -6.61 -3.08
C GLN A 80 12.08 -5.24 -3.25
N LEU A 81 12.13 -4.74 -4.46
CA LEU A 81 11.32 -3.61 -4.91
C LEU A 81 10.17 -4.14 -5.74
N LEU A 82 8.94 -3.82 -5.34
CA LEU A 82 7.75 -4.11 -6.13
C LEU A 82 7.38 -2.88 -6.94
N ILE A 83 6.81 -3.07 -8.11
CA ILE A 83 6.44 -2.00 -9.02
C ILE A 83 4.95 -2.12 -9.35
N TRP A 84 4.17 -1.10 -8.96
CA TRP A 84 2.80 -0.95 -9.45
C TRP A 84 2.84 -0.18 -10.77
N VAL A 85 2.46 -0.85 -11.85
CA VAL A 85 2.31 -0.25 -13.18
C VAL A 85 0.89 0.29 -13.30
N LYS A 86 0.77 1.61 -13.52
CA LYS A 86 -0.52 2.28 -13.68
C LYS A 86 -1.04 2.13 -15.11
N ASN A 87 -2.35 2.12 -15.28
CA ASN A 87 -3.01 2.08 -16.60
C ASN A 87 -2.78 3.38 -17.43
N SER A 88 -2.36 4.47 -16.77
CA SER A 88 -2.01 5.74 -17.42
C SER A 88 -0.80 6.38 -16.76
N PHE A 89 0.00 7.09 -17.54
CA PHE A 89 1.10 7.88 -17.00
C PHE A 89 0.62 9.24 -16.46
N THR A 90 1.43 9.86 -15.62
CA THR A 90 1.23 11.25 -15.18
C THR A 90 2.08 12.16 -16.05
N LEU A 91 1.44 13.08 -16.77
CA LEU A 91 2.16 14.04 -17.61
C LEU A 91 2.95 15.01 -16.72
N GLY A 92 4.24 15.07 -16.94
CA GLY A 92 5.20 15.94 -16.23
C GLY A 92 6.20 16.57 -17.20
N ARG A 93 7.19 17.28 -16.64
CA ARG A 93 8.27 17.96 -17.41
C ARG A 93 9.49 17.07 -17.64
N GLN A 94 9.44 15.81 -17.19
CA GLN A 94 10.53 14.84 -17.35
C GLN A 94 10.55 14.28 -18.79
N ASP A 95 11.70 13.75 -19.21
CA ASP A 95 11.87 13.09 -20.52
C ASP A 95 10.99 11.83 -20.62
N TYR A 96 10.94 11.03 -19.56
CA TYR A 96 10.06 9.84 -19.45
C TYR A 96 8.95 10.11 -18.44
N GLN A 97 7.72 9.80 -18.83
CA GLN A 97 6.54 10.01 -17.98
C GLN A 97 6.39 8.88 -16.95
N TRP A 98 6.12 9.27 -15.71
CA TRP A 98 5.91 8.30 -14.61
C TRP A 98 4.63 7.50 -14.81
N GLN A 99 4.77 6.20 -15.06
CA GLN A 99 3.67 5.24 -15.18
C GLN A 99 3.69 4.18 -14.10
N HIS A 100 4.53 4.33 -13.09
CA HIS A 100 4.63 3.36 -12.00
C HIS A 100 4.80 4.04 -10.65
N GLU A 101 4.59 3.26 -9.59
CA GLU A 101 5.02 3.57 -8.23
C GLU A 101 5.76 2.38 -7.65
N SER A 102 6.69 2.66 -6.75
CA SER A 102 7.57 1.67 -6.14
C SER A 102 7.10 1.30 -4.74
N CYS A 103 7.30 0.04 -4.34
CA CYS A 103 7.03 -0.42 -3.00
C CYS A 103 8.23 -1.21 -2.47
N VAL A 104 8.81 -0.76 -1.36
CA VAL A 104 9.86 -1.47 -0.63
C VAL A 104 9.24 -2.66 0.08
N TYR A 105 9.75 -3.85 -0.20
CA TYR A 105 9.35 -5.08 0.45
C TYR A 105 10.48 -5.67 1.27
N GLY A 106 10.16 -6.12 2.46
CA GLY A 106 11.07 -6.78 3.36
C GLY A 106 10.38 -7.22 4.64
N TRP A 107 11.12 -7.40 5.73
CA TRP A 107 10.55 -7.84 7.00
C TRP A 107 11.42 -7.49 8.22
N LYS A 108 10.81 -7.55 9.41
CA LYS A 108 11.53 -7.45 10.67
C LYS A 108 12.33 -8.73 10.93
N PRO A 109 13.65 -8.66 11.26
CA PRO A 109 14.45 -9.83 11.59
C PRO A 109 13.98 -10.53 12.88
N GLY A 110 14.50 -11.74 13.12
CA GLY A 110 14.30 -12.48 14.35
C GLY A 110 13.39 -13.70 14.23
N ALA A 111 12.62 -13.85 13.15
CA ALA A 111 11.84 -15.04 12.81
C ALA A 111 11.66 -15.17 11.29
N GLY A 112 11.20 -16.35 10.82
CA GLY A 112 10.74 -16.52 9.45
C GLY A 112 9.50 -15.66 9.19
N HIS A 113 9.44 -14.98 8.03
CA HIS A 113 8.25 -14.27 7.61
C HIS A 113 7.22 -15.24 7.03
N TYR A 114 5.93 -14.89 7.20
CA TYR A 114 4.87 -15.61 6.52
C TYR A 114 4.74 -15.07 5.08
N PHE A 115 4.66 -15.96 4.14
CA PHE A 115 4.25 -15.68 2.76
C PHE A 115 3.35 -16.84 2.29
N SER A 116 2.32 -16.54 1.48
CA SER A 116 1.43 -17.57 0.95
C SER A 116 2.21 -18.63 0.16
N ASP A 117 1.79 -19.90 0.23
CA ASP A 117 2.53 -21.02 -0.39
C ASP A 117 2.56 -20.98 -1.94
N SER A 118 1.90 -20.02 -2.54
CA SER A 118 1.89 -19.77 -3.98
C SER A 118 3.22 -19.19 -4.45
N ARG A 119 4.22 -20.03 -4.66
CA ARG A 119 5.52 -19.66 -5.26
C ARG A 119 5.48 -19.48 -6.78
N ARG A 120 4.31 -19.22 -7.37
CA ARG A 120 4.09 -19.25 -8.83
C ARG A 120 4.02 -17.86 -9.45
N GLU A 121 4.42 -16.79 -8.79
CA GLU A 121 4.25 -15.43 -9.30
C GLU A 121 5.55 -14.85 -9.84
N SER A 122 5.51 -14.40 -11.11
CA SER A 122 6.60 -13.79 -11.86
C SER A 122 6.82 -12.33 -11.48
N THR A 123 8.00 -11.78 -11.76
CA THR A 123 8.35 -10.36 -11.54
C THR A 123 7.68 -9.39 -12.51
N VAL A 124 6.92 -9.86 -13.48
CA VAL A 124 6.15 -9.03 -14.45
C VAL A 124 4.85 -9.72 -14.84
N LYS A 125 3.69 -9.09 -14.59
CA LYS A 125 2.41 -9.42 -15.22
C LYS A 125 2.05 -8.31 -16.20
N GLU A 126 2.02 -8.63 -17.48
CA GLU A 126 1.33 -7.84 -18.50
C GLU A 126 -0.01 -8.51 -18.79
N ASP A 127 -1.09 -8.03 -18.20
CA ASP A 127 -2.44 -8.38 -18.61
C ASP A 127 -3.08 -7.18 -19.32
N LYS A 128 -3.07 -7.25 -20.64
CA LYS A 128 -3.92 -6.43 -21.50
C LYS A 128 -5.30 -7.11 -21.64
N LEU A 129 -6.03 -7.19 -20.54
CA LEU A 129 -7.41 -7.66 -20.55
C LEU A 129 -8.32 -6.49 -20.92
N ASP A 130 -8.96 -6.57 -22.07
CA ASP A 130 -10.00 -5.64 -22.50
C ASP A 130 -11.32 -5.99 -21.79
N LEU A 131 -11.41 -5.57 -20.51
CA LEU A 131 -12.58 -5.83 -19.67
C LEU A 131 -13.83 -5.08 -20.15
N GLU A 132 -13.68 -4.02 -20.94
CA GLU A 132 -14.82 -3.22 -21.43
C GLU A 132 -15.63 -3.96 -22.49
N HIS A 133 -15.02 -4.90 -23.23
CA HIS A 133 -15.66 -5.69 -24.27
C HIS A 133 -15.91 -7.16 -23.90
N MET A 134 -15.59 -7.56 -22.66
CA MET A 134 -15.84 -8.93 -22.18
C MET A 134 -17.31 -9.16 -21.85
N SER A 135 -17.86 -10.32 -22.25
CA SER A 135 -19.19 -10.73 -21.80
C SER A 135 -19.18 -11.06 -20.29
N LYS A 136 -20.33 -10.93 -19.62
CA LYS A 136 -20.45 -11.31 -18.19
C LYS A 136 -20.05 -12.78 -17.93
N THR A 137 -20.24 -13.65 -18.91
CA THR A 137 -19.89 -15.07 -18.83
C THR A 137 -18.39 -15.26 -18.91
N ASP A 138 -17.72 -14.57 -19.86
CA ASP A 138 -16.25 -14.64 -20.00
C ASP A 138 -15.54 -14.02 -18.80
N MET A 139 -16.09 -12.92 -18.26
CA MET A 139 -15.60 -12.29 -17.04
C MET A 139 -15.71 -13.22 -15.82
N LYS A 140 -16.83 -13.98 -15.72
CA LYS A 140 -17.01 -14.97 -14.66
C LYS A 140 -16.05 -16.17 -14.80
N LEU A 141 -15.84 -16.66 -16.02
CA LEU A 141 -14.89 -17.71 -16.32
C LEU A 141 -13.44 -17.27 -16.05
N LEU A 142 -13.11 -16.04 -16.42
CA LEU A 142 -11.81 -15.45 -16.15
C LEU A 142 -11.58 -15.27 -14.64
N LEU A 143 -12.55 -14.78 -13.90
CA LEU A 143 -12.48 -14.71 -12.44
C LEU A 143 -12.33 -16.09 -11.81
N GLN A 144 -13.03 -17.12 -12.31
CA GLN A 144 -12.85 -18.50 -11.88
C GLN A 144 -11.44 -19.01 -12.20
N GLN A 145 -10.91 -18.77 -13.40
CA GLN A 145 -9.54 -19.11 -13.77
C GLN A 145 -8.51 -18.39 -12.89
N ILE A 146 -8.67 -17.12 -12.62
CA ILE A 146 -7.78 -16.35 -11.73
C ILE A 146 -7.81 -16.90 -10.30
N PHE A 147 -8.98 -17.37 -9.82
CA PHE A 147 -9.11 -17.99 -8.49
C PHE A 147 -8.62 -19.45 -8.45
N GLU A 148 -8.72 -20.19 -9.56
CA GLU A 148 -8.28 -21.59 -9.66
C GLU A 148 -6.81 -21.72 -10.07
N GLU A 149 -6.32 -20.85 -10.96
CA GLU A 149 -4.92 -20.70 -11.32
C GLU A 149 -4.28 -19.68 -10.39
N ASN A 150 -4.06 -20.02 -9.11
CA ASN A 150 -3.32 -19.18 -8.17
C ASN A 150 -2.12 -18.52 -8.84
N GLY A 151 -2.27 -17.29 -9.28
CA GLY A 151 -1.25 -16.55 -10.01
C GLY A 151 0.05 -16.45 -9.21
N ILE A 152 1.20 -16.42 -9.88
CA ILE A 152 2.52 -16.32 -9.22
C ILE A 152 2.76 -14.87 -8.80
N PRO A 153 3.01 -14.53 -7.49
CA PRO A 153 3.33 -13.17 -7.06
C PRO A 153 4.55 -12.61 -7.81
N THR A 154 4.39 -11.46 -8.42
CA THR A 154 5.44 -10.78 -9.19
C THR A 154 5.78 -9.45 -8.53
N THR A 155 6.97 -8.91 -8.80
CA THR A 155 7.35 -7.57 -8.35
C THR A 155 6.69 -6.45 -9.18
N ALA A 156 6.04 -6.77 -10.30
CA ALA A 156 5.24 -5.84 -11.10
C ALA A 156 3.75 -6.06 -10.80
N LEU A 157 3.09 -5.03 -10.29
CA LEU A 157 1.71 -5.04 -9.85
C LEU A 157 0.87 -4.19 -10.81
N HIS A 158 -0.18 -4.77 -11.39
CA HIS A 158 -1.04 -4.11 -12.36
C HIS A 158 -2.44 -3.91 -11.77
N TYR A 159 -2.77 -2.68 -11.40
CA TYR A 159 -4.07 -2.28 -10.88
C TYR A 159 -4.50 -0.97 -11.49
N ASP A 160 -5.77 -0.85 -11.82
CA ASP A 160 -6.33 0.40 -12.28
C ASP A 160 -6.27 1.46 -11.18
N LYS A 161 -5.76 2.64 -11.54
CA LYS A 161 -5.83 3.79 -10.65
C LYS A 161 -7.32 4.13 -10.45
N PRO A 162 -7.80 4.33 -9.20
CA PRO A 162 -9.15 4.79 -8.94
C PRO A 162 -9.43 6.05 -9.77
N ARG A 163 -10.62 6.15 -10.34
CA ARG A 163 -11.06 7.40 -10.96
C ARG A 163 -11.01 8.48 -9.90
N LYS A 164 -10.62 9.72 -10.31
CA LYS A 164 -10.53 10.85 -9.40
C LYS A 164 -11.86 10.99 -8.64
N ASP A 165 -11.86 10.62 -7.39
CA ASP A 165 -12.93 10.94 -6.45
C ASP A 165 -12.51 12.21 -5.73
N ASP A 166 -13.46 13.10 -5.43
CA ASP A 166 -13.19 14.38 -4.75
C ASP A 166 -12.67 14.18 -3.30
N GLU A 167 -12.64 12.94 -2.80
CA GLU A 167 -12.32 12.60 -1.42
C GLU A 167 -10.80 12.53 -1.13
N HIS A 168 -9.94 12.07 -2.09
CA HIS A 168 -8.48 12.03 -1.88
C HIS A 168 -7.67 12.01 -3.19
N PRO A 169 -6.65 12.88 -3.36
CA PRO A 169 -5.91 13.04 -4.62
C PRO A 169 -4.98 11.88 -4.98
N THR A 170 -4.57 11.05 -4.00
CA THR A 170 -3.53 10.03 -4.16
C THR A 170 -3.96 8.64 -3.66
N MET A 171 -5.26 8.32 -3.72
CA MET A 171 -5.79 7.05 -3.21
C MET A 171 -5.22 5.83 -3.95
N LYS A 172 -4.67 4.87 -3.21
CA LYS A 172 -4.26 3.57 -3.74
C LYS A 172 -5.47 2.64 -3.95
N PRO A 173 -5.43 1.76 -4.97
CA PRO A 173 -6.48 0.75 -5.16
C PRO A 173 -6.58 -0.21 -3.97
N VAL A 174 -7.81 -0.49 -3.50
CA VAL A 174 -8.03 -1.47 -2.42
C VAL A 174 -7.49 -2.87 -2.78
N PRO A 175 -7.67 -3.38 -4.03
CA PRO A 175 -7.11 -4.68 -4.42
C PRO A 175 -5.59 -4.75 -4.32
N LEU A 176 -4.88 -3.67 -4.65
CA LEU A 176 -3.41 -3.59 -4.55
C LEU A 176 -2.92 -3.84 -3.11
N PHE A 177 -3.57 -3.22 -2.12
CA PHE A 177 -3.27 -3.45 -0.71
C PHE A 177 -3.78 -4.83 -0.25
N GLY A 178 -4.89 -5.28 -0.81
CA GLY A 178 -5.46 -6.60 -0.57
C GLY A 178 -4.49 -7.73 -0.88
N ASP A 179 -3.77 -7.65 -2.00
CA ASP A 179 -2.76 -8.63 -2.39
C ASP A 179 -1.62 -8.74 -1.37
N HIS A 180 -1.10 -7.61 -0.89
CA HIS A 180 -0.07 -7.62 0.14
C HIS A 180 -0.56 -8.29 1.43
N ILE A 181 -1.82 -7.99 1.81
CA ILE A 181 -2.46 -8.53 2.99
C ILE A 181 -2.67 -10.05 2.86
N ILE A 182 -3.16 -10.52 1.71
CA ILE A 182 -3.36 -11.96 1.45
C ILE A 182 -2.02 -12.70 1.47
N ASN A 183 -1.02 -12.17 0.79
CA ASN A 183 0.27 -12.83 0.63
C ASN A 183 1.06 -12.93 1.94
N SER A 184 0.93 -11.96 2.84
CA SER A 184 1.81 -11.84 4.01
C SER A 184 1.09 -11.83 5.36
N SER A 185 -0.20 -12.22 5.41
CA SER A 185 -0.95 -12.38 6.66
C SER A 185 -2.03 -13.46 6.58
N ARG A 186 -2.51 -13.92 7.73
CA ARG A 186 -3.63 -14.85 7.88
C ARG A 186 -4.88 -14.12 8.35
N GLN A 187 -6.04 -14.74 8.21
CA GLN A 187 -7.27 -14.21 8.79
C GLN A 187 -7.10 -14.01 10.31
N GLY A 188 -7.60 -12.88 10.81
CA GLY A 188 -7.48 -12.48 12.20
C GLY A 188 -6.15 -11.83 12.59
N ASP A 189 -5.14 -11.82 11.73
CA ASP A 189 -3.87 -11.13 11.94
C ASP A 189 -4.06 -9.61 12.01
N ILE A 190 -3.09 -8.93 12.63
CA ILE A 190 -3.09 -7.47 12.77
C ILE A 190 -2.22 -6.87 11.67
N VAL A 191 -2.81 -5.98 10.90
CA VAL A 191 -2.15 -5.13 9.90
C VAL A 191 -1.99 -3.74 10.48
N LEU A 192 -0.76 -3.22 10.47
CA LEU A 192 -0.43 -1.86 10.90
C LEU A 192 -0.31 -0.95 9.69
N ASP A 193 -0.90 0.24 9.79
CA ASP A 193 -0.72 1.34 8.85
C ASP A 193 -0.60 2.66 9.62
N PRO A 194 0.62 3.21 9.79
CA PRO A 194 0.85 4.46 10.51
C PRO A 194 0.53 5.73 9.71
N PHE A 195 0.14 5.61 8.43
CA PHE A 195 -0.22 6.72 7.54
C PHE A 195 -1.53 6.41 6.82
N GLY A 196 -2.65 6.52 7.55
CA GLY A 196 -3.96 6.01 7.15
C GLY A 196 -4.55 6.62 5.88
N GLY A 197 -4.28 7.90 5.63
CA GLY A 197 -4.78 8.63 4.47
C GLY A 197 -6.29 8.49 4.29
N SER A 198 -6.73 7.91 3.18
CA SER A 198 -8.15 7.63 2.91
C SER A 198 -8.69 6.33 3.49
N GLY A 199 -7.88 5.55 4.24
CA GLY A 199 -8.31 4.30 4.87
C GLY A 199 -8.32 3.07 3.94
N THR A 200 -7.54 3.06 2.89
CA THR A 200 -7.47 1.92 1.95
C THR A 200 -7.11 0.62 2.66
N THR A 201 -6.11 0.64 3.55
CA THR A 201 -5.69 -0.52 4.34
C THR A 201 -6.82 -1.03 5.24
N LEU A 202 -7.61 -0.13 5.86
CA LEU A 202 -8.74 -0.52 6.71
C LEU A 202 -9.80 -1.26 5.91
N ILE A 203 -10.19 -0.75 4.73
CA ILE A 203 -11.18 -1.40 3.88
C ILE A 203 -10.69 -2.75 3.38
N ALA A 204 -9.42 -2.86 2.95
CA ALA A 204 -8.83 -4.14 2.54
C ALA A 204 -8.83 -5.16 3.70
N CYS A 205 -8.49 -4.74 4.92
CA CYS A 205 -8.53 -5.59 6.10
C CYS A 205 -9.94 -6.09 6.42
N GLU A 206 -10.95 -5.22 6.35
CA GLU A 206 -12.36 -5.59 6.60
C GLU A 206 -12.84 -6.61 5.56
N GLN A 207 -12.51 -6.42 4.27
CA GLN A 207 -12.84 -7.37 3.20
C GLN A 207 -12.22 -8.74 3.42
N LEU A 208 -11.01 -8.79 3.94
CA LEU A 208 -10.20 -9.99 4.03
C LEU A 208 -10.21 -10.65 5.43
N GLY A 209 -10.97 -10.12 6.37
CA GLY A 209 -11.05 -10.64 7.73
C GLY A 209 -9.78 -10.48 8.57
N ARG A 210 -9.04 -9.39 8.35
CA ARG A 210 -7.89 -8.97 9.16
C ARG A 210 -8.28 -7.82 10.08
N ARG A 211 -7.45 -7.55 11.09
CA ARG A 211 -7.66 -6.46 12.05
C ARG A 211 -6.70 -5.31 11.71
N CYS A 212 -7.22 -4.18 11.27
CA CYS A 212 -6.42 -2.99 11.04
C CYS A 212 -6.09 -2.26 12.35
N ARG A 213 -4.86 -1.75 12.43
CA ARG A 213 -4.42 -0.72 13.38
C ARG A 213 -3.84 0.41 12.56
N MET A 214 -4.49 1.56 12.62
CA MET A 214 -4.19 2.69 11.75
C MET A 214 -3.97 3.94 12.58
N VAL A 215 -3.06 4.79 12.13
CA VAL A 215 -2.85 6.15 12.65
C VAL A 215 -3.01 7.11 11.50
N GLU A 216 -3.69 8.22 11.75
CA GLU A 216 -3.84 9.34 10.82
C GLU A 216 -3.66 10.63 11.60
N LEU A 217 -2.85 11.55 11.05
CA LEU A 217 -2.52 12.81 11.69
C LEU A 217 -3.61 13.87 11.46
N ASP A 218 -4.14 13.94 10.24
CA ASP A 218 -5.15 14.91 9.87
C ASP A 218 -6.55 14.46 10.36
N PRO A 219 -7.19 15.24 11.25
CA PRO A 219 -8.53 14.91 11.78
C PRO A 219 -9.60 14.85 10.66
N VAL A 220 -9.44 15.59 9.56
CA VAL A 220 -10.36 15.54 8.42
C VAL A 220 -10.29 14.16 7.76
N TYR A 221 -9.08 13.62 7.56
CA TYR A 221 -8.93 12.27 7.04
C TYR A 221 -9.34 11.19 8.05
N CYS A 222 -9.22 11.43 9.34
CA CYS A 222 -9.82 10.52 10.34
C CYS A 222 -11.33 10.38 10.14
N ASP A 223 -12.04 11.49 9.88
CA ASP A 223 -13.48 11.46 9.62
C ASP A 223 -13.79 10.75 8.27
N VAL A 224 -13.00 11.00 7.23
CA VAL A 224 -13.10 10.28 5.93
C VAL A 224 -12.94 8.77 6.11
N ILE A 225 -11.95 8.33 6.89
CA ILE A 225 -11.72 6.90 7.18
C ILE A 225 -12.94 6.27 7.84
N VAL A 226 -13.49 6.95 8.87
CA VAL A 226 -14.66 6.47 9.62
C VAL A 226 -15.88 6.39 8.71
N ASP A 227 -16.19 7.47 7.99
CA ASP A 227 -17.33 7.52 7.07
C ASP A 227 -17.25 6.43 5.99
N ARG A 228 -16.06 6.23 5.42
CA ARG A 228 -15.82 5.22 4.40
C ARG A 228 -16.04 3.81 4.95
N TRP A 229 -15.55 3.54 6.17
CA TRP A 229 -15.74 2.26 6.82
C TRP A 229 -17.20 2.01 7.19
N GLU A 230 -17.92 3.03 7.74
CA GLU A 230 -19.34 2.94 8.05
C GLU A 230 -20.19 2.67 6.81
N LYS A 231 -19.92 3.39 5.71
CA LYS A 231 -20.59 3.18 4.41
C LYS A 231 -20.35 1.77 3.88
N TYR A 232 -19.12 1.28 3.99
CA TYR A 232 -18.76 -0.04 3.49
C TYR A 232 -19.39 -1.17 4.30
N THR A 233 -19.34 -1.07 5.63
CA THR A 233 -19.76 -2.17 6.53
C THR A 233 -21.23 -2.11 6.92
N GLY A 234 -21.88 -0.96 6.80
CA GLY A 234 -23.21 -0.68 7.36
C GLY A 234 -23.23 -0.57 8.88
N LYS A 235 -22.08 -0.62 9.56
CA LYS A 235 -21.94 -0.51 11.02
C LYS A 235 -21.68 0.94 11.42
N LYS A 236 -21.82 1.24 12.71
CA LYS A 236 -21.42 2.53 13.30
C LYS A 236 -20.11 2.37 14.07
N ALA A 237 -19.17 3.31 13.83
CA ALA A 237 -17.94 3.39 14.57
C ALA A 237 -18.23 3.84 16.01
N ILE A 238 -17.50 3.30 16.97
CA ILE A 238 -17.63 3.63 18.39
C ILE A 238 -16.32 4.32 18.80
N ARG A 239 -16.45 5.53 19.34
CA ARG A 239 -15.32 6.17 20.01
C ARG A 239 -15.21 5.57 21.42
N PRO A 240 -14.02 5.09 21.83
CA PRO A 240 -13.79 4.54 23.17
C PRO A 240 -13.87 5.62 24.25
#